data_c3b89cdcbd98c1786455f3585d5cdaad
#
_entry.id   c3b89cdcbd98c1786455f3585d5cdaad
#
_cell.length_a   1.000
_cell.length_b   1.000
_cell.length_c   1.000
_cell.angle_alpha   90.00
_cell.angle_beta   90.00
_cell.angle_gamma   90.00
#
_symmetry.space_group_name_H-M   'P 1'
#
loop_
_entity.id
_entity.type
_entity.pdbx_description
1 polymer ?
#
loop_
_entity_poly.entity_id
_entity_poly.type
_entity_poly.pdbx_seq_one_letter_code
_entity_poly.pdbx_strand_id
1 'polypeptide(L)'
;MNEKPKSIPVLGTAIVNTVSWLEKLIDSVDYPTDEFVIINNNGRGELTQSIDELCKQKHSYIKKFSIVHMPRNTGCAGAWNTIIKCYMNSPFWIIANHDIEFPTGFLSVMLDYASNPLIGTVHGQNGPNHLMGGYSLFLIRDWVVRDFGLFDENFYPGYSEDTDYEMRFVHRPIMRQLSVNIPYKHGGTFDYGTSGSQTWRQDMSLKDKIDNGRYINEHEYMNSKWGEGWRWLQPYKHPFNNESYPIGYTTYDLNFVRRKNLGF
;
A
#
# COMPACT_ATOMS: atom_id res chain seq x y z
N MET A 1 3.19 28.10 8.75
CA MET A 1 3.64 26.70 8.53
C MET A 1 3.01 25.91 9.68
N ASN A 2 2.32 24.80 9.39
CA ASN A 2 1.81 23.95 10.45
C ASN A 2 2.98 23.19 11.10
N GLU A 3 2.82 22.86 12.38
CA GLU A 3 3.84 22.08 13.07
C GLU A 3 3.97 20.68 12.44
N LYS A 4 5.20 20.17 12.38
CA LYS A 4 5.48 18.79 12.01
C LYS A 4 4.80 17.84 13.02
N PRO A 5 4.13 16.76 12.59
CA PRO A 5 3.57 15.80 13.50
C PRO A 5 4.62 15.25 14.48
N LYS A 6 4.31 15.22 15.77
CA LYS A 6 5.24 14.75 16.81
C LYS A 6 5.38 13.23 16.83
N SER A 7 4.40 12.52 16.28
CA SER A 7 4.40 11.07 16.10
C SER A 7 3.69 10.68 14.82
N ILE A 8 3.95 9.47 14.35
CA ILE A 8 3.18 8.79 13.32
C ILE A 8 1.99 8.13 14.01
N PRO A 9 0.74 8.55 13.74
CA PRO A 9 -0.41 7.95 14.40
C PRO A 9 -0.58 6.48 14.06
N VAL A 10 -0.37 6.12 12.78
CA VAL A 10 -0.44 4.73 12.31
C VAL A 10 0.63 4.49 11.24
N LEU A 11 1.53 3.54 11.51
CA LEU A 11 2.42 2.93 10.54
C LEU A 11 1.98 1.49 10.33
N GLY A 12 1.61 1.11 9.12
CA GLY A 12 1.04 -0.20 8.83
C GLY A 12 1.81 -0.97 7.78
N THR A 13 1.79 -2.29 7.90
CA THR A 13 2.39 -3.21 6.94
C THR A 13 1.56 -4.47 6.79
N ALA A 14 1.72 -5.17 5.67
CA ALA A 14 1.12 -6.48 5.46
C ALA A 14 2.21 -7.50 5.15
N ILE A 15 2.17 -8.64 5.83
CA ILE A 15 3.10 -9.75 5.65
C ILE A 15 2.39 -10.99 5.12
N VAL A 16 2.99 -11.66 4.13
CA VAL A 16 2.52 -12.94 3.60
C VAL A 16 3.50 -14.09 3.86
N ASN A 17 4.78 -13.78 4.04
CA ASN A 17 5.85 -14.73 4.36
C ASN A 17 7.06 -13.98 4.95
N THR A 18 8.13 -14.70 5.31
CA THR A 18 9.47 -14.15 5.62
C THR A 18 9.49 -13.10 6.73
N VAL A 19 9.29 -13.54 7.99
CA VAL A 19 9.25 -12.66 9.18
C VAL A 19 10.54 -11.84 9.35
N SER A 20 11.69 -12.32 8.89
CA SER A 20 12.96 -11.56 9.00
C SER A 20 12.98 -10.24 8.23
N TRP A 21 12.12 -10.07 7.21
CA TRP A 21 11.94 -8.75 6.58
C TRP A 21 11.11 -7.82 7.46
N LEU A 22 10.06 -8.34 8.08
CA LEU A 22 9.27 -7.57 9.03
C LEU A 22 10.12 -7.10 10.23
N GLU A 23 11.01 -7.94 10.73
CA GLU A 23 11.96 -7.58 11.79
C GLU A 23 12.83 -6.38 11.36
N LYS A 24 13.44 -6.44 10.18
CA LYS A 24 14.24 -5.32 9.64
C LYS A 24 13.42 -4.04 9.45
N LEU A 25 12.18 -4.14 8.98
CA LEU A 25 11.29 -2.99 8.88
C LEU A 25 11.06 -2.37 10.26
N ILE A 26 10.72 -3.17 11.27
CA ILE A 26 10.48 -2.72 12.65
C ILE A 26 11.75 -2.06 13.20
N ASP A 27 12.92 -2.71 13.11
CA ASP A 27 14.19 -2.20 13.62
C ASP A 27 14.62 -0.89 12.96
N SER A 28 14.18 -0.63 11.74
CA SER A 28 14.49 0.60 11.00
C SER A 28 13.60 1.78 11.34
N VAL A 29 12.55 1.59 12.16
CA VAL A 29 11.69 2.69 12.61
C VAL A 29 12.42 3.59 13.59
N ASP A 30 12.70 4.81 13.19
CA ASP A 30 13.47 5.81 13.95
C ASP A 30 12.67 7.08 14.31
N TYR A 31 11.34 7.03 14.20
CA TYR A 31 10.47 8.15 14.53
C TYR A 31 9.32 7.70 15.44
N PRO A 32 8.91 8.52 16.44
CA PRO A 32 7.82 8.15 17.35
C PRO A 32 6.57 7.70 16.58
N THR A 33 6.10 6.49 16.88
CA THR A 33 4.97 5.84 16.23
C THR A 33 3.99 5.36 17.29
N ASP A 34 2.74 5.85 17.23
CA ASP A 34 1.74 5.50 18.25
C ASP A 34 1.24 4.08 18.07
N GLU A 35 0.91 3.68 16.84
CA GLU A 35 0.45 2.33 16.50
C GLU A 35 1.26 1.79 15.31
N PHE A 36 1.90 0.63 15.50
CA PHE A 36 2.45 -0.15 14.40
C PHE A 36 1.53 -1.33 14.11
N VAL A 37 0.90 -1.30 12.93
CA VAL A 37 -0.15 -2.26 12.56
C VAL A 37 0.39 -3.30 11.61
N ILE A 38 0.25 -4.56 11.97
CA ILE A 38 0.70 -5.69 11.15
C ILE A 38 -0.52 -6.49 10.70
N ILE A 39 -0.74 -6.57 9.40
CA ILE A 39 -1.71 -7.47 8.81
C ILE A 39 -1.01 -8.77 8.44
N ASN A 40 -1.19 -9.82 9.25
CA ASN A 40 -0.76 -11.16 8.88
C ASN A 40 -1.69 -11.69 7.79
N ASN A 41 -1.29 -11.46 6.56
CA ASN A 41 -2.05 -11.78 5.35
C ASN A 41 -1.69 -13.17 4.77
N ASN A 42 -0.98 -14.00 5.54
CA ASN A 42 -0.59 -15.36 5.13
C ASN A 42 -1.81 -16.28 4.97
N GLY A 43 -2.79 -16.14 5.86
CA GLY A 43 -4.03 -16.93 5.83
C GLY A 43 -3.88 -18.39 6.28
N ARG A 44 -2.68 -18.85 6.62
CA ARG A 44 -2.40 -20.25 7.02
C ARG A 44 -2.06 -20.41 8.49
N GLY A 45 -1.89 -19.31 9.21
CA GLY A 45 -1.51 -19.31 10.61
C GLY A 45 -0.02 -19.60 10.89
N GLU A 46 0.76 -19.94 9.86
CA GLU A 46 2.17 -20.33 9.99
C GLU A 46 3.06 -19.24 10.59
N LEU A 47 2.71 -17.96 10.37
CA LEU A 47 3.48 -16.81 10.85
C LEU A 47 2.98 -16.26 12.19
N THR A 48 1.84 -16.74 12.68
CA THR A 48 1.18 -16.16 13.87
C THR A 48 2.10 -16.09 15.07
N GLN A 49 2.66 -17.22 15.46
CA GLN A 49 3.53 -17.29 16.64
C GLN A 49 4.77 -16.40 16.49
N SER A 50 5.44 -16.43 15.33
CA SER A 50 6.66 -15.65 15.09
C SER A 50 6.39 -14.15 15.13
N ILE A 51 5.25 -13.70 14.58
CA ILE A 51 4.83 -12.29 14.61
C ILE A 51 4.49 -11.88 16.04
N ASP A 52 3.75 -12.71 16.77
CA ASP A 52 3.38 -12.44 18.15
C ASP A 52 4.60 -12.36 19.07
N GLU A 53 5.60 -13.20 18.86
CA GLU A 53 6.86 -13.18 19.61
C GLU A 53 7.67 -11.91 19.29
N LEU A 54 7.77 -11.54 18.02
CA LEU A 54 8.46 -10.33 17.60
C LEU A 54 7.84 -9.08 18.25
N CYS A 55 6.52 -8.99 18.28
CA CYS A 55 5.79 -7.84 18.83
C CYS A 55 5.80 -7.75 20.38
N LYS A 56 6.25 -8.78 21.09
CA LYS A 56 6.46 -8.70 22.55
C LYS A 56 7.72 -7.94 22.94
N GLN A 57 8.64 -7.75 22.00
CA GLN A 57 9.86 -6.99 22.23
C GLN A 57 9.54 -5.49 22.34
N LYS A 58 10.20 -4.82 23.29
CA LYS A 58 10.07 -3.35 23.41
C LYS A 58 10.85 -2.69 22.27
N HIS A 59 10.25 -1.73 21.64
CA HIS A 59 10.90 -0.90 20.63
C HIS A 59 10.93 0.57 21.07
N SER A 60 12.05 1.26 20.84
CA SER A 60 12.26 2.62 21.36
C SER A 60 11.30 3.66 20.76
N TYR A 61 10.87 3.46 19.53
CA TYR A 61 10.06 4.41 18.79
C TYR A 61 8.61 3.94 18.61
N ILE A 62 8.30 2.66 18.81
CA ILE A 62 6.95 2.12 18.62
C ILE A 62 6.29 1.95 19.99
N LYS A 63 5.21 2.70 20.20
CA LYS A 63 4.47 2.68 21.47
C LYS A 63 3.62 1.43 21.63
N LYS A 64 2.99 0.97 20.53
CA LYS A 64 2.12 -0.18 20.55
C LYS A 64 2.14 -0.92 19.22
N PHE A 65 2.16 -2.26 19.29
CA PHE A 65 1.90 -3.15 18.18
C PHE A 65 0.45 -3.59 18.17
N SER A 66 -0.17 -3.61 16.99
CA SER A 66 -1.50 -4.17 16.76
C SER A 66 -1.44 -5.15 15.59
N ILE A 67 -1.89 -6.38 15.83
CA ILE A 67 -1.79 -7.46 14.86
C ILE A 67 -3.19 -7.91 14.45
N VAL A 68 -3.42 -8.05 13.15
CA VAL A 68 -4.64 -8.63 12.59
C VAL A 68 -4.26 -9.88 11.81
N HIS A 69 -4.65 -11.04 12.32
CA HIS A 69 -4.46 -12.31 11.63
C HIS A 69 -5.63 -12.56 10.67
N MET A 70 -5.35 -12.47 9.38
CA MET A 70 -6.38 -12.70 8.35
C MET A 70 -6.61 -14.21 8.14
N PRO A 71 -7.87 -14.65 7.99
CA PRO A 71 -8.18 -16.08 7.75
C PRO A 71 -7.71 -16.55 6.37
N ARG A 72 -7.41 -15.62 5.47
CA ARG A 72 -6.91 -15.89 4.12
C ARG A 72 -6.14 -14.67 3.60
N ASN A 73 -5.34 -14.87 2.54
CA ASN A 73 -4.73 -13.76 1.83
C ASN A 73 -5.83 -12.90 1.16
N THR A 74 -5.85 -11.61 1.48
CA THR A 74 -6.82 -10.64 0.94
C THR A 74 -6.24 -9.77 -0.18
N GLY A 75 -5.02 -10.07 -0.60
CA GLY A 75 -4.29 -9.25 -1.57
C GLY A 75 -3.71 -7.98 -0.96
N CYS A 76 -3.06 -7.22 -1.81
CA CYS A 76 -2.37 -5.97 -1.42
C CYS A 76 -3.39 -4.91 -1.01
N ALA A 77 -4.34 -4.58 -1.87
CA ALA A 77 -5.40 -3.61 -1.60
C ALA A 77 -6.22 -3.95 -0.35
N GLY A 78 -6.59 -5.23 -0.18
CA GLY A 78 -7.38 -5.67 0.98
C GLY A 78 -6.62 -5.50 2.29
N ALA A 79 -5.32 -5.75 2.30
CA ALA A 79 -4.49 -5.54 3.48
C ALA A 79 -4.32 -4.04 3.81
N TRP A 80 -4.04 -3.18 2.82
CA TRP A 80 -3.97 -1.73 3.00
C TRP A 80 -5.30 -1.16 3.52
N ASN A 81 -6.40 -1.58 2.93
CA ASN A 81 -7.73 -1.18 3.39
C ASN A 81 -8.02 -1.64 4.83
N THR A 82 -7.52 -2.80 5.23
CA THR A 82 -7.68 -3.29 6.60
C THR A 82 -6.96 -2.38 7.58
N ILE A 83 -5.72 -1.95 7.29
CA ILE A 83 -4.98 -0.98 8.11
C ILE A 83 -5.79 0.31 8.28
N ILE A 84 -6.30 0.87 7.17
CA ILE A 84 -7.09 2.10 7.18
C ILE A 84 -8.38 1.92 7.99
N LYS A 85 -9.13 0.86 7.74
CA LYS A 85 -10.41 0.57 8.41
C LYS A 85 -10.25 0.34 9.92
N CYS A 86 -9.15 -0.24 10.37
CA CYS A 86 -8.89 -0.43 11.81
C CYS A 86 -8.66 0.89 12.55
N TYR A 87 -8.27 1.95 11.85
CA TYR A 87 -7.89 3.25 12.44
C TYR A 87 -8.50 4.43 11.69
N MET A 88 -9.79 4.39 11.40
CA MET A 88 -10.51 5.39 10.58
C MET A 88 -10.44 6.82 11.11
N ASN A 89 -10.15 7.01 12.40
CA ASN A 89 -10.00 8.34 13.01
C ASN A 89 -8.56 8.88 12.94
N SER A 90 -7.64 8.15 12.32
CA SER A 90 -6.28 8.62 12.11
C SER A 90 -6.26 9.78 11.09
N PRO A 91 -5.54 10.88 11.34
CA PRO A 91 -5.43 11.98 10.38
C PRO A 91 -4.65 11.58 9.11
N PHE A 92 -3.82 10.55 9.21
CA PHE A 92 -3.11 9.93 8.09
C PHE A 92 -2.59 8.55 8.48
N TRP A 93 -2.27 7.75 7.50
CA TRP A 93 -1.59 6.46 7.64
C TRP A 93 -0.31 6.49 6.83
N ILE A 94 0.77 5.91 7.36
CA ILE A 94 1.93 5.50 6.58
C ILE A 94 1.80 3.99 6.37
N ILE A 95 1.87 3.56 5.11
CA ILE A 95 1.78 2.15 4.74
C ILE A 95 3.06 1.78 4.01
N ALA A 96 3.72 0.73 4.46
CA ALA A 96 4.97 0.21 3.91
C ALA A 96 4.84 -1.28 3.58
N ASN A 97 5.47 -1.73 2.50
CA ASN A 97 5.69 -3.15 2.29
C ASN A 97 6.61 -3.69 3.41
N HIS A 98 6.40 -4.93 3.83
CA HIS A 98 7.15 -5.47 4.97
C HIS A 98 8.63 -5.76 4.68
N ASP A 99 9.06 -5.67 3.42
CA ASP A 99 10.45 -5.77 2.98
C ASP A 99 11.12 -4.40 2.74
N ILE A 100 10.55 -3.33 3.32
CA ILE A 100 11.16 -2.00 3.39
C ILE A 100 12.10 -1.92 4.61
N GLU A 101 13.23 -1.23 4.43
CA GLU A 101 14.12 -0.82 5.50
C GLU A 101 14.37 0.68 5.36
N PHE A 102 13.95 1.47 6.35
CA PHE A 102 14.11 2.92 6.34
C PHE A 102 15.56 3.33 6.61
N PRO A 103 16.16 4.21 5.82
CA PRO A 103 17.38 4.86 6.23
C PRO A 103 17.12 5.89 7.35
N THR A 104 18.12 6.15 8.18
CA THR A 104 18.01 7.08 9.28
C THR A 104 17.48 8.46 8.82
N GLY A 105 16.46 8.96 9.51
CA GLY A 105 15.82 10.25 9.26
C GLY A 105 14.78 10.25 8.13
N PHE A 106 14.58 9.12 7.44
CA PHE A 106 13.61 9.04 6.34
C PHE A 106 12.19 9.40 6.79
N LEU A 107 11.72 8.78 7.87
CA LEU A 107 10.38 9.05 8.41
C LEU A 107 10.22 10.51 8.84
N SER A 108 11.28 11.10 9.40
CA SER A 108 11.32 12.52 9.75
C SER A 108 11.06 13.41 8.53
N VAL A 109 11.78 13.18 7.42
CA VAL A 109 11.62 13.95 6.17
C VAL A 109 10.23 13.72 5.55
N MET A 110 9.72 12.49 5.58
CA MET A 110 8.37 12.20 5.10
C MET A 110 7.31 13.03 5.85
N LEU A 111 7.50 13.19 7.16
CA LEU A 111 6.59 13.99 8.00
C LEU A 111 6.79 15.49 7.82
N ASP A 112 7.95 15.97 7.36
CA ASP A 112 8.12 17.38 6.97
C ASP A 112 7.17 17.74 5.81
N TYR A 113 7.05 16.90 4.81
CA TYR A 113 6.03 17.06 3.75
C TYR A 113 4.60 16.97 4.32
N ALA A 114 4.37 16.04 5.23
CA ALA A 114 3.07 15.86 5.87
C ALA A 114 2.68 17.02 6.79
N SER A 115 3.59 17.93 7.16
CA SER A 115 3.27 19.15 7.90
C SER A 115 2.35 20.09 7.11
N ASN A 116 2.37 20.01 5.77
CA ASN A 116 1.43 20.72 4.93
C ASN A 116 0.12 19.91 4.78
N PRO A 117 -1.01 20.36 5.36
CA PRO A 117 -2.27 19.63 5.34
C PRO A 117 -2.90 19.52 3.95
N LEU A 118 -2.46 20.32 2.99
CA LEU A 118 -2.94 20.29 1.60
C LEU A 118 -2.31 19.13 0.81
N ILE A 119 -1.15 18.60 1.24
CA ILE A 119 -0.55 17.43 0.62
C ILE A 119 -1.34 16.18 1.01
N GLY A 120 -2.02 15.58 0.05
CA GLY A 120 -2.87 14.40 0.28
C GLY A 120 -2.09 13.11 0.40
N THR A 121 -1.02 12.96 -0.38
CA THR A 121 -0.15 11.77 -0.34
C THR A 121 1.32 12.15 -0.40
N VAL A 122 2.15 11.38 0.31
CA VAL A 122 3.62 11.46 0.24
C VAL A 122 4.13 10.06 -0.06
N HIS A 123 5.00 9.92 -1.05
CA HIS A 123 5.50 8.62 -1.48
C HIS A 123 7.00 8.48 -1.21
N GLY A 124 7.43 7.27 -0.94
CA GLY A 124 8.85 6.91 -0.97
C GLY A 124 9.39 7.03 -2.39
N GLN A 125 10.72 7.17 -2.52
CA GLN A 125 11.34 7.21 -3.83
C GLN A 125 11.30 5.83 -4.49
N ASN A 126 10.70 5.76 -5.69
CA ASN A 126 10.59 4.54 -6.47
C ASN A 126 11.29 4.68 -7.83
N GLY A 127 12.57 5.09 -7.80
CA GLY A 127 13.41 5.27 -8.97
C GLY A 127 13.37 6.68 -9.58
N PRO A 128 14.27 6.96 -10.51
CA PRO A 128 14.52 8.32 -11.02
C PRO A 128 13.43 8.87 -11.96
N ASN A 129 12.49 8.07 -12.42
CA ASN A 129 11.60 8.44 -13.53
C ASN A 129 10.11 8.18 -13.28
N HIS A 130 9.64 8.03 -12.04
CA HIS A 130 8.23 7.78 -11.81
C HIS A 130 7.41 9.07 -11.77
N LEU A 131 6.58 9.27 -12.80
CA LEU A 131 5.51 10.27 -12.84
C LEU A 131 4.38 9.94 -11.86
N MET A 132 4.33 8.70 -11.37
CA MET A 132 3.38 8.19 -10.40
C MET A 132 4.11 7.86 -9.09
N GLY A 133 3.48 8.15 -7.96
CA GLY A 133 4.04 7.81 -6.64
C GLY A 133 4.19 6.30 -6.46
N GLY A 134 5.27 5.86 -5.81
CA GLY A 134 5.45 4.44 -5.48
C GLY A 134 4.65 4.04 -4.25
N TYR A 135 3.77 3.04 -4.39
CA TYR A 135 2.93 2.54 -3.30
C TYR A 135 3.56 1.39 -2.50
N SER A 136 4.83 1.12 -2.70
CA SER A 136 5.56 0.26 -1.74
C SER A 136 5.77 0.93 -0.39
N LEU A 137 5.79 2.28 -0.38
CA LEU A 137 5.89 3.10 0.81
C LEU A 137 5.18 4.43 0.56
N PHE A 138 4.12 4.70 1.27
CA PHE A 138 3.35 5.91 1.09
C PHE A 138 2.65 6.38 2.37
N LEU A 139 2.44 7.68 2.46
CA LEU A 139 1.53 8.30 3.40
C LEU A 139 0.27 8.71 2.64
N ILE A 140 -0.88 8.45 3.21
CA ILE A 140 -2.19 8.88 2.71
C ILE A 140 -3.00 9.52 3.83
N ARG A 141 -3.65 10.65 3.54
CA ARG A 141 -4.47 11.37 4.51
C ARG A 141 -5.90 10.87 4.55
N ASP A 142 -6.54 11.12 5.70
CA ASP A 142 -7.95 10.81 5.95
C ASP A 142 -8.88 11.44 4.91
N TRP A 143 -8.66 12.71 4.57
CA TRP A 143 -9.50 13.39 3.59
C TRP A 143 -9.35 12.80 2.17
N VAL A 144 -8.18 12.26 1.82
CA VAL A 144 -8.00 11.56 0.54
C VAL A 144 -8.82 10.28 0.52
N VAL A 145 -8.76 9.50 1.59
CA VAL A 145 -9.57 8.27 1.70
C VAL A 145 -11.07 8.59 1.70
N ARG A 146 -11.48 9.66 2.38
CA ARG A 146 -12.88 10.11 2.40
C ARG A 146 -13.36 10.55 1.01
N ASP A 147 -12.54 11.29 0.27
CA ASP A 147 -12.93 11.92 -0.99
C ASP A 147 -12.76 10.99 -2.20
N PHE A 148 -11.80 10.07 -2.16
CA PHE A 148 -11.46 9.16 -3.25
C PHE A 148 -11.76 7.68 -2.96
N GLY A 149 -12.20 7.36 -1.75
CA GLY A 149 -12.50 5.99 -1.33
C GLY A 149 -11.26 5.16 -0.98
N LEU A 150 -11.50 3.90 -0.67
CA LEU A 150 -10.49 2.88 -0.40
C LEU A 150 -9.91 2.32 -1.70
N PHE A 151 -8.81 1.57 -1.58
CA PHE A 151 -8.25 0.83 -2.72
C PHE A 151 -9.25 -0.22 -3.23
N ASP A 152 -9.24 -0.48 -4.52
CA ASP A 152 -10.14 -1.48 -5.13
C ASP A 152 -9.58 -2.89 -4.92
N GLU A 153 -10.27 -3.66 -4.08
CA GLU A 153 -9.87 -5.02 -3.70
C GLU A 153 -10.09 -6.06 -4.82
N ASN A 154 -10.71 -5.67 -5.93
CA ASN A 154 -10.79 -6.54 -7.11
C ASN A 154 -9.45 -6.73 -7.81
N PHE A 155 -8.47 -5.87 -7.58
CA PHE A 155 -7.08 -6.06 -8.01
C PHE A 155 -6.37 -7.10 -7.15
N TYR A 156 -6.93 -8.30 -7.09
CA TYR A 156 -6.39 -9.43 -6.33
C TYR A 156 -5.47 -10.28 -7.21
N PRO A 157 -4.37 -10.83 -6.70
CA PRO A 157 -3.80 -10.63 -5.35
C PRO A 157 -2.96 -9.37 -5.22
N GLY A 158 -2.66 -8.66 -6.28
CA GLY A 158 -1.90 -7.44 -6.32
C GLY A 158 -1.65 -6.97 -7.75
N TYR A 159 -1.01 -5.81 -7.86
CA TYR A 159 -0.76 -5.01 -9.06
C TYR A 159 -1.99 -4.34 -9.65
N SER A 160 -1.78 -3.12 -10.07
CA SER A 160 -2.73 -2.16 -10.62
C SER A 160 -3.71 -1.54 -9.61
N GLU A 161 -3.74 -1.95 -8.35
CA GLU A 161 -4.49 -1.28 -7.28
C GLU A 161 -3.98 0.14 -7.02
N ASP A 162 -2.67 0.34 -7.10
CA ASP A 162 -1.99 1.62 -7.02
C ASP A 162 -2.27 2.48 -8.27
N THR A 163 -2.17 1.88 -9.42
CA THR A 163 -2.44 2.55 -10.70
C THR A 163 -3.90 2.98 -10.80
N ASP A 164 -4.84 2.14 -10.37
CA ASP A 164 -6.25 2.52 -10.25
C ASP A 164 -6.44 3.75 -9.35
N TYR A 165 -5.75 3.78 -8.22
CA TYR A 165 -5.83 4.90 -7.31
C TYR A 165 -5.27 6.19 -7.94
N GLU A 166 -4.17 6.09 -8.68
CA GLU A 166 -3.59 7.21 -9.46
C GLU A 166 -4.55 7.73 -10.54
N MET A 167 -5.31 6.86 -11.20
CA MET A 167 -6.32 7.26 -12.18
C MET A 167 -7.39 8.17 -11.58
N ARG A 168 -7.73 7.99 -10.30
CA ARG A 168 -8.67 8.87 -9.59
C ARG A 168 -8.12 10.28 -9.47
N PHE A 169 -6.81 10.45 -9.27
CA PHE A 169 -6.15 11.75 -9.21
C PHE A 169 -6.00 12.41 -10.58
N VAL A 170 -5.97 11.65 -11.67
CA VAL A 170 -6.03 12.22 -13.03
C VAL A 170 -7.35 12.96 -13.23
N HIS A 171 -8.46 12.40 -12.73
CA HIS A 171 -9.78 13.02 -12.84
C HIS A 171 -10.03 14.15 -11.85
N ARG A 172 -9.43 14.06 -10.66
CA ARG A 172 -9.55 15.05 -9.60
C ARG A 172 -8.18 15.30 -8.96
N PRO A 173 -7.37 16.20 -9.57
CA PRO A 173 -6.00 16.44 -9.09
C PRO A 173 -5.96 16.95 -7.66
N ILE A 174 -4.99 16.44 -6.90
CA ILE A 174 -4.67 16.88 -5.54
C ILE A 174 -3.20 17.25 -5.43
N MET A 175 -2.83 18.01 -4.40
CA MET A 175 -1.43 18.26 -4.09
C MET A 175 -0.79 16.98 -3.52
N ARG A 176 0.34 16.56 -4.11
CA ARG A 176 1.05 15.33 -3.73
C ARG A 176 2.55 15.56 -3.70
N GLN A 177 3.24 14.84 -2.83
CA GLN A 177 4.68 14.67 -2.87
C GLN A 177 4.99 13.28 -3.45
N LEU A 178 5.38 13.23 -4.70
CA LEU A 178 5.56 11.97 -5.44
C LEU A 178 6.81 11.19 -5.05
N SER A 179 7.78 11.84 -4.41
CA SER A 179 9.01 11.19 -3.97
C SER A 179 9.63 11.90 -2.78
N VAL A 180 9.89 11.16 -1.71
CA VAL A 180 10.85 11.59 -0.68
C VAL A 180 12.24 11.33 -1.25
N ASN A 181 13.04 12.38 -1.43
CA ASN A 181 14.33 12.31 -2.14
C ASN A 181 15.44 11.67 -1.27
N ILE A 182 15.13 10.61 -0.58
CA ILE A 182 16.04 9.77 0.20
C ILE A 182 15.79 8.32 -0.23
N PRO A 183 16.81 7.58 -0.68
CA PRO A 183 16.63 6.19 -1.06
C PRO A 183 16.41 5.31 0.17
N TYR A 184 15.45 4.41 0.09
CA TYR A 184 15.23 3.34 1.08
C TYR A 184 15.53 1.98 0.44
N LYS A 185 15.82 0.97 1.26
CA LYS A 185 15.96 -0.40 0.79
C LYS A 185 14.59 -1.04 0.60
N HIS A 186 14.44 -1.78 -0.50
CA HIS A 186 13.27 -2.58 -0.79
C HIS A 186 13.72 -3.98 -1.23
N GLY A 187 13.39 -5.00 -0.44
CA GLY A 187 13.92 -6.35 -0.66
C GLY A 187 15.43 -6.45 -0.43
N GLY A 188 15.99 -5.64 0.48
CA GLY A 188 17.40 -5.65 0.87
C GLY A 188 18.35 -4.87 -0.03
N THR A 189 17.86 -4.18 -1.05
CA THR A 189 18.70 -3.39 -1.97
C THR A 189 18.28 -1.94 -2.06
N PHE A 190 19.21 -1.04 -2.43
CA PHE A 190 18.92 0.33 -2.82
C PHE A 190 18.68 0.48 -4.33
N ASP A 191 18.62 -0.63 -5.05
CA ASP A 191 18.44 -0.61 -6.50
C ASP A 191 16.96 -0.43 -6.83
N TYR A 192 16.64 0.73 -7.34
CA TYR A 192 15.28 1.18 -7.66
C TYR A 192 14.64 0.49 -8.86
N GLY A 193 15.40 -0.25 -9.65
CA GLY A 193 14.92 -0.82 -10.92
C GLY A 193 14.55 -2.29 -10.86
N THR A 194 15.17 -3.05 -9.98
CA THR A 194 15.14 -4.53 -10.03
C THR A 194 14.63 -5.18 -8.76
N SER A 195 14.60 -4.45 -7.65
CA SER A 195 14.41 -5.04 -6.33
C SER A 195 12.96 -5.27 -5.95
N GLY A 196 11.98 -4.72 -6.62
CA GLY A 196 10.59 -4.82 -6.21
C GLY A 196 10.27 -6.11 -5.47
N SER A 197 9.34 -6.07 -4.58
CA SER A 197 8.87 -7.09 -3.64
C SER A 197 9.51 -8.49 -3.78
N GLN A 198 10.51 -8.78 -2.98
CA GLN A 198 11.20 -10.09 -3.02
C GLN A 198 10.36 -11.21 -2.41
N THR A 199 9.44 -10.85 -1.53
CA THR A 199 8.69 -11.76 -0.69
C THR A 199 7.77 -12.68 -1.48
N TRP A 200 6.97 -12.17 -2.39
CA TRP A 200 6.10 -13.00 -3.21
C TRP A 200 6.87 -13.82 -4.27
N ARG A 201 8.04 -13.34 -4.71
CA ARG A 201 8.88 -14.04 -5.70
C ARG A 201 9.52 -15.31 -5.15
N GLN A 202 9.68 -15.39 -3.83
CA GLN A 202 10.23 -16.57 -3.16
C GLN A 202 9.18 -17.65 -2.88
N ASP A 203 7.89 -17.32 -2.94
CA ASP A 203 6.78 -18.27 -2.83
C ASP A 203 6.21 -18.58 -4.21
N MET A 204 6.55 -19.74 -4.75
CA MET A 204 6.16 -20.15 -6.12
C MET A 204 4.64 -20.16 -6.30
N SER A 205 3.87 -20.58 -5.29
CA SER A 205 2.41 -20.62 -5.39
C SER A 205 1.79 -19.23 -5.41
N LEU A 206 2.37 -18.29 -4.66
CA LEU A 206 1.96 -16.90 -4.68
C LEU A 206 2.43 -16.20 -5.96
N LYS A 207 3.64 -16.52 -6.43
CA LYS A 207 4.18 -16.01 -7.68
C LYS A 207 3.28 -16.34 -8.87
N ASP A 208 2.87 -17.58 -9.01
CA ASP A 208 2.00 -18.00 -10.12
C ASP A 208 0.64 -17.28 -10.08
N LYS A 209 0.07 -17.09 -8.88
CA LYS A 209 -1.16 -16.33 -8.72
C LYS A 209 -1.00 -14.86 -9.08
N ILE A 210 0.11 -14.25 -8.70
CA ILE A 210 0.40 -12.85 -9.01
C ILE A 210 0.64 -12.67 -10.50
N ASP A 211 1.45 -13.51 -11.12
CA ASP A 211 1.77 -13.40 -12.54
C ASP A 211 0.50 -13.56 -13.42
N ASN A 212 -0.37 -14.53 -13.08
CA ASN A 212 -1.64 -14.72 -13.77
C ASN A 212 -2.63 -13.58 -13.46
N GLY A 213 -2.75 -13.18 -12.20
CA GLY A 213 -3.64 -12.11 -11.79
C GLY A 213 -3.25 -10.74 -12.35
N ARG A 214 -1.95 -10.48 -12.46
CA ARG A 214 -1.43 -9.23 -13.00
C ARG A 214 -1.91 -8.96 -14.42
N TYR A 215 -1.86 -9.94 -15.30
CA TYR A 215 -2.37 -9.76 -16.67
C TYR A 215 -3.84 -9.39 -16.69
N ILE A 216 -4.66 -10.10 -15.91
CA ILE A 216 -6.10 -9.83 -15.81
C ILE A 216 -6.35 -8.42 -15.24
N ASN A 217 -5.66 -8.07 -14.17
CA ASN A 217 -5.79 -6.77 -13.54
C ASN A 217 -5.44 -5.63 -14.49
N GLU A 218 -4.29 -5.73 -15.15
CA GLU A 218 -3.71 -4.68 -15.97
C GLU A 218 -4.41 -4.54 -17.34
N HIS A 219 -4.79 -5.64 -17.97
CA HIS A 219 -5.32 -5.64 -19.34
C HIS A 219 -6.83 -5.82 -19.43
N GLU A 220 -7.44 -6.57 -18.51
CA GLU A 220 -8.88 -6.78 -18.57
C GLU A 220 -9.63 -5.82 -17.65
N TYR A 221 -9.27 -5.81 -16.35
CA TYR A 221 -10.03 -5.05 -15.37
C TYR A 221 -9.79 -3.54 -15.47
N MET A 222 -8.53 -3.11 -15.63
CA MET A 222 -8.24 -1.69 -15.86
C MET A 222 -8.89 -1.17 -17.14
N ASN A 223 -8.84 -1.92 -18.24
CA ASN A 223 -9.50 -1.53 -19.48
C ASN A 223 -11.04 -1.47 -19.32
N SER A 224 -11.62 -2.42 -18.61
CA SER A 224 -13.05 -2.39 -18.29
C SER A 224 -13.44 -1.18 -17.45
N LYS A 225 -12.63 -0.84 -16.45
CA LYS A 225 -12.92 0.24 -15.50
C LYS A 225 -12.64 1.62 -16.06
N TRP A 226 -11.51 1.79 -16.77
CA TRP A 226 -11.03 3.10 -17.21
C TRP A 226 -10.98 3.28 -18.73
N GLY A 227 -11.32 2.26 -19.51
CA GLY A 227 -11.32 2.27 -20.97
C GLY A 227 -10.04 1.70 -21.58
N GLU A 228 -10.15 1.18 -22.80
CA GLU A 228 -9.00 0.72 -23.57
C GLU A 228 -8.01 1.86 -23.78
N GLY A 229 -6.73 1.59 -23.56
CA GLY A 229 -5.68 2.59 -23.72
C GLY A 229 -5.62 3.65 -22.63
N TRP A 230 -6.21 3.43 -21.48
CA TRP A 230 -6.19 4.34 -20.32
C TRP A 230 -4.80 4.92 -20.00
N ARG A 231 -3.72 4.22 -20.35
CA ARG A 231 -2.34 4.70 -20.19
C ARG A 231 -1.93 5.83 -21.13
N TRP A 232 -2.51 5.86 -22.35
CA TRP A 232 -2.06 6.71 -23.45
C TRP A 232 -3.16 7.62 -23.98
N LEU A 233 -4.41 7.25 -23.76
CA LEU A 233 -5.60 7.98 -24.16
C LEU A 233 -6.27 8.57 -22.92
N GLN A 234 -7.27 9.41 -23.15
CA GLN A 234 -8.09 9.90 -22.05
C GLN A 234 -8.89 8.73 -21.45
N PRO A 235 -8.73 8.45 -20.15
CA PRO A 235 -9.54 7.44 -19.50
C PRO A 235 -11.01 7.88 -19.44
N TYR A 236 -11.90 6.94 -19.18
CA TYR A 236 -13.30 7.26 -18.90
C TYR A 236 -13.39 8.27 -17.74
N LYS A 237 -14.32 9.23 -17.84
CA LYS A 237 -14.57 10.20 -16.77
C LYS A 237 -15.11 9.55 -15.50
N HIS A 238 -15.81 8.44 -15.64
CA HIS A 238 -16.38 7.65 -14.58
C HIS A 238 -15.98 6.18 -14.74
N PRO A 239 -15.79 5.44 -13.63
CA PRO A 239 -15.51 4.01 -13.70
C PRO A 239 -16.56 3.28 -14.56
N PHE A 240 -16.10 2.37 -15.40
CA PHE A 240 -16.94 1.55 -16.31
C PHE A 240 -17.75 2.38 -17.31
N ASN A 241 -17.30 3.63 -17.61
CA ASN A 241 -18.02 4.58 -18.46
C ASN A 241 -19.48 4.82 -17.99
N ASN A 242 -19.70 4.85 -16.69
CA ASN A 242 -21.02 4.99 -16.09
C ASN A 242 -21.05 6.14 -15.09
N GLU A 243 -21.78 7.22 -15.46
CA GLU A 243 -21.92 8.44 -14.64
C GLU A 243 -22.54 8.22 -13.26
N SER A 244 -23.22 7.09 -13.05
CA SER A 244 -23.75 6.72 -11.72
C SER A 244 -22.66 6.32 -10.74
N TYR A 245 -21.44 6.05 -11.20
CA TYR A 245 -20.32 5.66 -10.36
C TYR A 245 -19.41 6.86 -10.07
N PRO A 246 -19.19 7.21 -8.81
CA PRO A 246 -18.20 8.23 -8.45
C PRO A 246 -16.78 7.74 -8.76
N ILE A 247 -15.85 8.68 -8.90
CA ILE A 247 -14.44 8.36 -9.20
C ILE A 247 -13.85 7.33 -8.22
N GLY A 248 -14.19 7.44 -6.94
CA GLY A 248 -13.76 6.51 -5.88
C GLY A 248 -14.59 5.23 -5.78
N TYR A 249 -15.44 4.94 -6.77
CA TYR A 249 -16.23 3.72 -6.74
C TYR A 249 -15.35 2.48 -6.83
N THR A 250 -15.55 1.56 -5.91
CA THR A 250 -14.96 0.22 -5.92
C THR A 250 -16.05 -0.81 -6.08
N THR A 251 -15.81 -1.84 -6.86
CA THR A 251 -16.74 -2.95 -7.04
C THR A 251 -16.19 -4.25 -6.47
N TYR A 252 -17.06 -5.05 -5.89
CA TYR A 252 -16.77 -6.40 -5.43
C TYR A 252 -17.34 -7.44 -6.40
N ASP A 253 -17.28 -7.18 -7.69
CA ASP A 253 -17.72 -8.14 -8.70
C ASP A 253 -16.83 -9.38 -8.70
N LEU A 254 -17.19 -10.32 -7.85
CA LEU A 254 -16.53 -11.63 -7.75
C LEU A 254 -16.59 -12.45 -9.04
N ASN A 255 -17.48 -12.09 -9.99
CA ASN A 255 -17.55 -12.77 -11.28
C ASN A 255 -16.49 -12.31 -12.24
N PHE A 256 -15.90 -11.13 -12.02
CA PHE A 256 -14.90 -10.58 -12.91
C PHE A 256 -13.48 -11.02 -12.53
N VAL A 257 -12.91 -10.41 -11.52
CA VAL A 257 -11.48 -10.62 -11.21
C VAL A 257 -11.27 -11.76 -10.21
N ARG A 258 -12.04 -11.79 -9.11
CA ARG A 258 -11.82 -12.78 -8.05
C ARG A 258 -12.09 -14.21 -8.48
N ARG A 259 -13.09 -14.46 -9.31
CA ARG A 259 -13.31 -15.81 -9.84
C ARG A 259 -12.13 -16.30 -10.67
N LYS A 260 -11.62 -15.47 -11.56
CA LYS A 260 -10.47 -15.82 -12.40
C LYS A 260 -9.21 -16.06 -11.57
N ASN A 261 -8.95 -15.19 -10.58
CA ASN A 261 -7.72 -15.26 -9.78
C ASN A 261 -7.75 -16.35 -8.69
N LEU A 262 -8.90 -16.75 -8.23
CA LEU A 262 -9.05 -17.78 -7.19
C LEU A 262 -9.32 -19.17 -7.77
N GLY A 263 -9.46 -19.31 -9.10
CA GLY A 263 -9.75 -20.60 -9.75
C GLY A 263 -11.15 -21.15 -9.49
N PHE A 264 -12.14 -20.25 -9.26
CA PHE A 264 -13.54 -20.62 -9.17
C PHE A 264 -14.21 -20.67 -10.54
#